data_2d36b96d3ee6e638ade7c88d6fe5ea72
#
_entry.id   2d36b96d3ee6e638ade7c88d6fe5ea72
#
_cell.length_a   1.000
_cell.length_b   1.000
_cell.length_c   1.000
_cell.angle_alpha   90.00
_cell.angle_beta   90.00
_cell.angle_gamma   90.00
#
_symmetry.space_group_name_H-M   'P 1'
#
loop_
_entity.id
_entity.type
_entity.pdbx_description
1 polymer ?
#
loop_
_entity_poly.entity_id
_entity_poly.type
_entity_poly.pdbx_seq_one_letter_code
_entity_poly.pdbx_strand_id
1 'polypeptide(L)'
;AMKLDQVNLKRLQDRRIWAYSHADDRVLSNKWWSVYDCIIFEHKLGDRHFILTEGEWKAVAGDFYKSVVEFVATEVRQERAEALYAGISIFDAATGKNREGVFNLEACTRRPQSILFDQAKLRIGSSRADKEFCDILDLTDAGVMRIINCKPYSGSSSMSYLFAQTRFYCESFVRDQAFLTEI
;
A
#
# COMPACT_ATOMS: atom_id res chain seq x y z
N ALA A 1 9.96 21.51 -9.75
CA ALA A 1 8.63 21.16 -9.28
C ALA A 1 7.60 22.01 -10.05
N MET A 2 6.51 21.40 -10.47
CA MET A 2 5.41 22.08 -11.16
C MET A 2 4.47 22.69 -10.12
N LYS A 3 4.14 23.97 -10.25
CA LYS A 3 3.17 24.61 -9.36
C LYS A 3 1.74 24.17 -9.71
N LEU A 4 0.85 24.11 -8.74
CA LEU A 4 -0.52 23.61 -8.92
C LEU A 4 -1.32 24.44 -9.95
N ASP A 5 -1.11 25.75 -9.96
CA ASP A 5 -1.71 26.69 -10.92
C ASP A 5 -1.27 26.51 -12.38
N GLN A 6 -0.19 25.71 -12.57
CA GLN A 6 0.34 25.40 -13.90
C GLN A 6 -0.08 24.03 -14.42
N VAL A 7 -0.86 23.28 -13.62
CA VAL A 7 -1.34 21.95 -14.01
C VAL A 7 -2.52 22.13 -14.97
N ASN A 8 -2.41 21.60 -16.17
CA ASN A 8 -3.50 21.46 -17.11
C ASN A 8 -3.42 20.12 -17.83
N LEU A 9 -4.51 19.72 -18.44
CA LEU A 9 -4.65 18.42 -19.10
C LEU A 9 -3.54 18.16 -20.11
N LYS A 10 -3.26 19.15 -20.98
CA LYS A 10 -2.22 19.02 -22.01
C LYS A 10 -0.85 18.75 -21.39
N ARG A 11 -0.48 19.46 -20.33
CA ARG A 11 0.79 19.24 -19.64
C ARG A 11 0.88 17.87 -18.98
N LEU A 12 -0.22 17.34 -18.47
CA LEU A 12 -0.26 15.98 -17.91
C LEU A 12 -0.10 14.92 -19.00
N GLN A 13 -0.70 15.15 -20.16
CA GLN A 13 -0.57 14.26 -21.33
C GLN A 13 0.81 14.32 -21.99
N ASP A 14 1.44 15.48 -22.02
CA ASP A 14 2.75 15.68 -22.64
C ASP A 14 3.90 15.17 -21.75
N ARG A 15 3.71 15.08 -20.44
CA ARG A 15 4.74 14.61 -19.51
C ARG A 15 4.77 13.09 -19.44
N ARG A 16 5.97 12.52 -19.63
CA ARG A 16 6.19 11.08 -19.70
C ARG A 16 6.84 10.53 -18.43
N ILE A 17 6.41 9.32 -18.07
CA ILE A 17 7.01 8.46 -17.05
C ILE A 17 7.50 7.22 -17.76
N TRP A 18 8.74 6.82 -17.50
CA TRP A 18 9.35 5.62 -18.08
C TRP A 18 9.45 4.52 -17.04
N ALA A 19 9.30 3.28 -17.49
CA ALA A 19 9.65 2.14 -16.68
C ALA A 19 11.18 2.09 -16.48
N TYR A 20 11.58 1.66 -15.30
CA TYR A 20 12.98 1.40 -14.98
C TYR A 20 13.17 -0.08 -14.66
N SER A 21 14.18 -0.69 -15.25
CA SER A 21 14.56 -2.06 -14.94
C SER A 21 15.63 -2.07 -13.86
N HIS A 22 15.29 -2.57 -12.68
CA HIS A 22 16.28 -2.73 -11.61
C HIS A 22 17.31 -3.82 -11.92
N ALA A 23 16.92 -4.86 -12.67
CA ALA A 23 17.81 -5.94 -13.06
C ALA A 23 18.91 -5.46 -14.02
N ASP A 24 18.54 -4.57 -14.95
CA ASP A 24 19.46 -4.04 -15.96
C ASP A 24 20.04 -2.68 -15.58
N ASP A 25 19.64 -2.11 -14.46
CA ASP A 25 20.01 -0.77 -13.97
C ASP A 25 19.83 0.34 -15.01
N ARG A 26 18.70 0.32 -15.73
CA ARG A 26 18.43 1.25 -16.83
C ARG A 26 16.96 1.60 -17.02
N VAL A 27 16.73 2.76 -17.61
CA VAL A 27 15.41 3.18 -18.09
C VAL A 27 15.05 2.38 -19.34
N LEU A 28 13.84 1.84 -19.38
CA LEU A 28 13.28 1.16 -20.55
C LEU A 28 12.66 2.20 -21.50
N SER A 29 13.41 2.64 -22.48
CA SER A 29 13.03 3.72 -23.40
C SER A 29 11.79 3.42 -24.27
N ASN A 30 11.46 2.14 -24.43
CA ASN A 30 10.28 1.67 -25.19
C ASN A 30 9.03 1.50 -24.31
N LYS A 31 9.11 1.72 -23.00
CA LYS A 31 7.99 1.58 -22.06
C LYS A 31 7.80 2.89 -21.30
N TRP A 32 6.82 3.65 -21.71
CA TRP A 32 6.46 4.92 -21.08
C TRP A 32 4.94 5.12 -21.05
N TRP A 33 4.52 5.97 -20.14
CA TRP A 33 3.14 6.44 -19.98
C TRP A 33 3.16 7.96 -19.86
N SER A 34 2.06 8.62 -20.20
CA SER A 34 1.92 10.01 -19.78
C SER A 34 1.60 10.06 -18.28
N VAL A 35 1.86 11.20 -17.65
CA VAL A 35 1.41 11.41 -16.26
C VAL A 35 -0.10 11.25 -16.17
N TYR A 36 -0.83 11.65 -17.22
CA TYR A 36 -2.29 11.52 -17.29
C TYR A 36 -2.74 10.05 -17.27
N ASP A 37 -2.03 9.15 -17.95
CA ASP A 37 -2.35 7.72 -17.97
C ASP A 37 -2.18 7.07 -16.59
N CYS A 38 -1.32 7.65 -15.75
CA CYS A 38 -1.04 7.15 -14.41
C CYS A 38 -1.98 7.73 -13.33
N ILE A 39 -2.90 8.64 -13.71
CA ILE A 39 -3.88 9.20 -12.78
C ILE A 39 -5.03 8.21 -12.61
N ILE A 40 -5.33 7.90 -11.35
CA ILE A 40 -6.58 7.25 -10.96
C ILE A 40 -7.41 8.28 -10.21
N PHE A 41 -8.61 8.54 -10.71
CA PHE A 41 -9.50 9.53 -10.12
C PHE A 41 -10.95 9.09 -10.24
N GLU A 42 -11.72 9.27 -9.20
CA GLU A 42 -13.15 8.97 -9.16
C GLU A 42 -13.95 10.26 -9.17
N HIS A 43 -15.02 10.29 -9.97
CA HIS A 43 -15.92 11.43 -10.05
C HIS A 43 -17.37 10.98 -10.17
N LYS A 44 -18.25 11.63 -9.41
CA LYS A 44 -19.69 11.44 -9.50
C LYS A 44 -20.32 12.62 -10.27
N LEU A 45 -21.04 12.30 -11.34
CA LEU A 45 -21.80 13.27 -12.13
C LEU A 45 -23.28 12.84 -12.13
N GLY A 46 -24.11 13.58 -11.42
CA GLY A 46 -25.50 13.17 -11.16
C GLY A 46 -25.51 11.83 -10.41
N ASP A 47 -26.23 10.85 -10.95
CA ASP A 47 -26.32 9.50 -10.36
C ASP A 47 -25.31 8.51 -10.96
N ARG A 48 -24.42 9.00 -11.82
CA ARG A 48 -23.42 8.16 -12.49
C ARG A 48 -22.06 8.33 -11.87
N HIS A 49 -21.36 7.21 -11.68
CA HIS A 49 -19.97 7.17 -11.23
C HIS A 49 -19.04 6.94 -12.42
N PHE A 50 -17.92 7.64 -12.41
CA PHE A 50 -16.89 7.56 -13.42
C PHE A 50 -15.54 7.37 -12.76
N ILE A 51 -14.69 6.57 -13.38
CA ILE A 51 -13.30 6.40 -12.96
C ILE A 51 -12.42 6.79 -14.15
N LEU A 52 -11.46 7.68 -13.88
CA LEU A 52 -10.33 7.93 -14.77
C LEU A 52 -9.26 6.89 -14.45
N THR A 53 -8.88 6.11 -15.44
CA THR A 53 -7.79 5.14 -15.34
C THR A 53 -7.20 4.92 -16.73
N GLU A 54 -5.89 4.75 -16.81
CA GLU A 54 -5.19 4.55 -18.08
C GLU A 54 -5.46 5.68 -19.11
N GLY A 55 -5.64 6.91 -18.63
CA GLY A 55 -5.94 8.06 -19.46
C GLY A 55 -7.37 8.12 -20.00
N GLU A 56 -8.26 7.23 -19.59
CA GLU A 56 -9.64 7.14 -20.06
C GLU A 56 -10.64 7.24 -18.93
N TRP A 57 -11.76 7.94 -19.21
CA TRP A 57 -12.91 7.95 -18.33
C TRP A 57 -13.83 6.76 -18.63
N LYS A 58 -14.00 5.90 -17.65
CA LYS A 58 -14.86 4.71 -17.72
C LYS A 58 -16.08 4.94 -16.83
N ALA A 59 -17.27 4.75 -17.37
CA ALA A 59 -18.48 4.76 -16.56
C ALA A 59 -18.57 3.45 -15.76
N VAL A 60 -18.85 3.58 -14.49
CA VAL A 60 -19.05 2.42 -13.60
C VAL A 60 -20.53 2.09 -13.56
N ALA A 61 -20.88 0.84 -13.82
CA ALA A 61 -22.26 0.37 -13.68
C ALA A 61 -22.71 0.55 -12.22
N GLY A 62 -23.91 1.09 -12.02
CA GLY A 62 -24.40 1.45 -10.68
C GLY A 62 -24.57 0.24 -9.76
N ASP A 63 -24.91 -0.91 -10.30
CA ASP A 63 -24.97 -2.19 -9.60
C ASP A 63 -23.58 -2.69 -9.16
N PHE A 64 -22.58 -2.58 -10.02
CA PHE A 64 -21.19 -2.91 -9.66
C PHE A 64 -20.67 -1.99 -8.56
N TYR A 65 -20.87 -0.67 -8.68
CA TYR A 65 -20.47 0.26 -7.62
C TYR A 65 -21.13 -0.08 -6.29
N LYS A 66 -22.44 -0.36 -6.32
CA LYS A 66 -23.18 -0.80 -5.13
C LYS A 66 -22.61 -2.08 -4.53
N SER A 67 -22.33 -3.09 -5.35
CA SER A 67 -21.72 -4.34 -4.91
C SER A 67 -20.36 -4.15 -4.27
N VAL A 68 -19.52 -3.27 -4.80
CA VAL A 68 -18.22 -2.93 -4.20
C VAL A 68 -18.39 -2.25 -2.84
N VAL A 69 -19.30 -1.27 -2.74
CA VAL A 69 -19.59 -0.59 -1.46
C VAL A 69 -20.12 -1.56 -0.43
N GLU A 70 -21.02 -2.46 -0.83
CA GLU A 70 -21.59 -3.49 0.02
C GLU A 70 -20.52 -4.49 0.48
N PHE A 71 -19.69 -5.01 -0.42
CA PHE A 71 -18.55 -5.87 -0.10
C PHE A 71 -17.61 -5.21 0.91
N VAL A 72 -17.23 -3.96 0.69
CA VAL A 72 -16.37 -3.22 1.64
C VAL A 72 -17.05 -3.05 2.99
N ALA A 73 -18.36 -2.83 3.02
CA ALA A 73 -19.09 -2.65 4.27
C ALA A 73 -19.29 -3.96 5.05
N THR A 74 -19.52 -5.09 4.33
CA THR A 74 -19.81 -6.39 4.95
C THR A 74 -18.56 -7.19 5.21
N GLU A 75 -17.67 -7.32 4.23
CA GLU A 75 -16.52 -8.22 4.32
C GLU A 75 -15.27 -7.51 4.87
N VAL A 76 -14.93 -6.33 4.32
CA VAL A 76 -13.68 -5.64 4.68
C VAL A 76 -13.79 -4.96 6.05
N ARG A 77 -14.92 -4.33 6.35
CA ARG A 77 -15.09 -3.61 7.62
C ARG A 77 -15.39 -4.49 8.83
N GLN A 78 -15.77 -5.76 8.61
CA GLN A 78 -15.98 -6.70 9.70
C GLN A 78 -14.68 -7.31 10.22
N GLU A 79 -13.62 -7.32 9.44
CA GLU A 79 -12.29 -7.69 9.91
C GLU A 79 -11.73 -6.61 10.84
N ARG A 80 -12.25 -6.59 12.04
CA ARG A 80 -11.71 -5.73 13.10
C ARG A 80 -10.39 -6.31 13.59
N ALA A 81 -9.49 -5.42 13.97
CA ALA A 81 -8.30 -5.82 14.73
C ALA A 81 -8.71 -6.74 15.88
N GLU A 82 -7.99 -7.82 16.05
CA GLU A 82 -8.20 -8.73 17.17
C GLU A 82 -8.18 -7.96 18.49
N ALA A 83 -8.92 -8.44 19.48
CA ALA A 83 -8.97 -7.84 20.81
C ALA A 83 -7.58 -7.60 21.43
N LEU A 84 -6.61 -8.44 21.04
CA LEU A 84 -5.21 -8.33 21.43
C LEU A 84 -4.56 -6.99 21.07
N TYR A 85 -4.92 -6.42 19.92
CA TYR A 85 -4.38 -5.15 19.43
C TYR A 85 -5.25 -3.94 19.85
N ALA A 86 -6.41 -4.19 20.46
CA ALA A 86 -7.30 -3.14 20.88
C ALA A 86 -6.66 -2.26 21.97
N GLY A 87 -6.85 -0.97 21.86
CA GLY A 87 -6.38 0.00 22.85
C GLY A 87 -4.87 0.25 22.86
N ILE A 88 -4.12 -0.28 21.90
CA ILE A 88 -2.71 0.09 21.73
C ILE A 88 -2.63 1.54 21.26
N SER A 89 -1.88 2.37 22.01
CA SER A 89 -1.63 3.74 21.62
C SER A 89 -0.60 3.83 20.51
N ILE A 90 -0.83 4.73 19.56
CA ILE A 90 0.18 5.10 18.54
C ILE A 90 0.92 6.39 18.93
N PHE A 91 0.56 6.99 20.08
CA PHE A 91 1.13 8.24 20.54
C PHE A 91 2.49 8.02 21.20
N ASP A 92 3.51 8.62 20.63
CA ASP A 92 4.86 8.68 21.19
C ASP A 92 4.99 9.92 22.08
N ALA A 93 5.03 9.71 23.37
CA ALA A 93 5.14 10.80 24.37
C ALA A 93 6.47 11.58 24.26
N ALA A 94 7.54 10.93 23.80
CA ALA A 94 8.85 11.56 23.65
C ALA A 94 8.89 12.59 22.52
N THR A 95 8.14 12.31 21.44
CA THR A 95 8.09 13.20 20.26
C THR A 95 6.81 14.02 20.16
N GLY A 96 5.78 13.70 20.96
CA GLY A 96 4.45 14.33 20.90
C GLY A 96 3.67 14.03 19.62
N LYS A 97 3.99 12.94 18.93
CA LYS A 97 3.42 12.57 17.61
C LYS A 97 2.91 11.13 17.60
N ASN A 98 1.97 10.87 16.71
CA ASN A 98 1.56 9.51 16.39
C ASN A 98 2.63 8.82 15.53
N ARG A 99 3.06 7.64 15.94
CA ARG A 99 4.08 6.84 15.25
C ARG A 99 3.68 5.37 15.21
N GLU A 100 3.80 4.77 14.04
CA GLU A 100 3.52 3.33 13.84
C GLU A 100 4.43 2.43 14.69
N GLY A 101 5.71 2.78 14.83
CA GLY A 101 6.66 1.99 15.61
C GLY A 101 6.28 1.83 17.09
N VAL A 102 5.55 2.78 17.67
CA VAL A 102 5.01 2.64 19.04
C VAL A 102 3.98 1.52 19.10
N PHE A 103 3.08 1.48 18.12
CA PHE A 103 2.10 0.40 17.99
C PHE A 103 2.79 -0.94 17.75
N ASN A 104 3.73 -1.01 16.81
CA ASN A 104 4.41 -2.24 16.39
C ASN A 104 5.13 -2.89 17.57
N LEU A 105 5.86 -2.10 18.36
CA LEU A 105 6.57 -2.57 19.54
C LEU A 105 5.61 -3.11 20.62
N GLU A 106 4.56 -2.38 20.93
CA GLU A 106 3.58 -2.79 21.95
C GLU A 106 2.80 -4.04 21.49
N ALA A 107 2.45 -4.13 20.20
CA ALA A 107 1.78 -5.29 19.64
C ALA A 107 2.63 -6.56 19.78
N CYS A 108 3.92 -6.48 19.45
CA CYS A 108 4.86 -7.60 19.64
C CYS A 108 5.07 -7.94 21.13
N THR A 109 5.06 -6.95 22.03
CA THR A 109 5.16 -7.19 23.46
C THR A 109 3.97 -7.98 24.00
N ARG A 110 2.76 -7.69 23.52
CA ARG A 110 1.53 -8.41 23.91
C ARG A 110 1.44 -9.82 23.31
N ARG A 111 2.15 -10.07 22.23
CA ARG A 111 2.13 -11.35 21.52
C ARG A 111 3.56 -11.85 21.26
N PRO A 112 4.10 -12.68 22.19
CA PRO A 112 5.49 -13.15 22.10
C PRO A 112 5.84 -13.99 20.85
N GLN A 113 4.82 -14.52 20.14
CA GLN A 113 5.02 -15.24 18.88
C GLN A 113 5.20 -14.31 17.68
N SER A 114 4.97 -13.00 17.86
CA SER A 114 5.17 -12.00 16.82
C SER A 114 6.62 -11.56 16.79
N ILE A 115 7.12 -11.34 15.58
CA ILE A 115 8.45 -10.81 15.30
C ILE A 115 8.30 -9.39 14.78
N LEU A 116 9.03 -8.45 15.42
CA LEU A 116 9.09 -7.07 14.96
C LEU A 116 10.04 -6.97 13.77
N PHE A 117 9.48 -6.64 12.60
CA PHE A 117 10.21 -6.44 11.36
C PHE A 117 10.36 -4.95 10.99
N ASP A 118 9.74 -4.05 11.74
CA ASP A 118 9.83 -2.59 11.54
C ASP A 118 11.30 -2.18 11.37
N GLN A 119 11.61 -1.54 10.22
CA GLN A 119 12.94 -1.13 9.78
C GLN A 119 13.92 -2.27 9.41
N ALA A 120 13.52 -3.53 9.40
CA ALA A 120 14.34 -4.61 8.87
C ALA A 120 14.43 -4.49 7.34
N LYS A 121 15.64 -4.34 6.81
CA LYS A 121 15.91 -4.14 5.39
C LYS A 121 16.26 -5.46 4.72
N LEU A 122 15.35 -5.92 3.86
CA LEU A 122 15.51 -7.14 3.08
C LEU A 122 15.81 -6.84 1.62
N ARG A 123 16.32 -7.85 0.91
CA ARG A 123 16.49 -7.81 -0.55
C ARG A 123 15.34 -8.54 -1.23
N ILE A 124 14.98 -8.07 -2.42
CA ILE A 124 14.10 -8.78 -3.33
C ILE A 124 14.86 -8.97 -4.64
N GLY A 125 15.15 -10.22 -4.97
CA GLY A 125 15.99 -10.56 -6.11
C GLY A 125 17.39 -9.95 -6.01
N SER A 126 17.86 -9.31 -7.08
CA SER A 126 19.15 -8.61 -7.14
C SER A 126 19.13 -7.17 -6.62
N SER A 127 18.02 -6.73 -6.00
CA SER A 127 17.88 -5.36 -5.53
C SER A 127 18.78 -5.07 -4.31
N ARG A 128 18.88 -3.77 -3.94
CA ARG A 128 19.52 -3.39 -2.68
C ARG A 128 18.68 -3.86 -1.49
N ALA A 129 19.32 -4.09 -0.34
CA ALA A 129 18.66 -4.38 0.92
C ALA A 129 18.02 -3.10 1.50
N ASP A 130 16.93 -2.65 0.88
CA ASP A 130 16.20 -1.43 1.24
C ASP A 130 14.69 -1.65 1.34
N LYS A 131 14.24 -2.92 1.26
CA LYS A 131 12.83 -3.29 1.29
C LYS A 131 12.42 -3.71 2.70
N GLU A 132 11.40 -3.06 3.19
CA GLU A 132 10.75 -3.37 4.47
C GLU A 132 9.54 -4.26 4.19
N PHE A 133 9.71 -5.55 4.47
CA PHE A 133 8.74 -6.60 4.12
C PHE A 133 7.39 -6.40 4.82
N CYS A 134 7.43 -6.21 6.13
CA CYS A 134 6.27 -5.96 6.96
C CYS A 134 6.71 -5.25 8.24
N ASP A 135 5.77 -4.74 9.00
CA ASP A 135 6.05 -4.18 10.32
C ASP A 135 6.10 -5.28 11.37
N ILE A 136 5.17 -6.24 11.29
CA ILE A 136 5.06 -7.37 12.22
C ILE A 136 4.81 -8.66 11.44
N LEU A 137 5.58 -9.69 11.74
CA LEU A 137 5.30 -11.06 11.32
C LEU A 137 4.74 -11.83 12.51
N ASP A 138 3.52 -12.33 12.39
CA ASP A 138 2.82 -13.01 13.48
C ASP A 138 2.48 -14.45 13.11
N LEU A 139 2.74 -15.37 14.02
CA LEU A 139 2.32 -16.76 13.91
C LEU A 139 1.15 -17.01 14.87
N THR A 140 -0.04 -17.26 14.30
CA THR A 140 -1.22 -17.55 15.12
C THR A 140 -1.11 -18.91 15.82
N ASP A 141 -1.89 -19.11 16.88
CA ASP A 141 -1.93 -20.38 17.60
C ASP A 141 -2.43 -21.55 16.72
N ALA A 142 -3.17 -21.23 15.64
CA ALA A 142 -3.58 -22.17 14.60
C ALA A 142 -2.50 -22.47 13.56
N GLY A 143 -1.30 -21.92 13.69
CA GLY A 143 -0.19 -22.11 12.76
C GLY A 143 -0.33 -21.27 11.47
N VAL A 144 -1.17 -20.24 11.46
CA VAL A 144 -1.30 -19.32 10.33
C VAL A 144 -0.32 -18.18 10.50
N MET A 145 0.51 -17.97 9.49
CA MET A 145 1.41 -16.83 9.42
C MET A 145 0.65 -15.60 8.89
N ARG A 146 0.79 -14.50 9.61
CA ARG A 146 0.18 -13.21 9.24
C ARG A 146 1.26 -12.18 8.97
N ILE A 147 1.15 -11.53 7.84
CA ILE A 147 1.98 -10.40 7.43
C ILE A 147 1.20 -9.13 7.76
N ILE A 148 1.67 -8.35 8.72
CA ILE A 148 0.97 -7.18 9.23
C ILE A 148 1.77 -5.94 8.86
N ASN A 149 1.13 -5.04 8.12
CA ASN A 149 1.67 -3.73 7.80
C ASN A 149 0.79 -2.67 8.47
N CYS A 150 1.41 -1.75 9.16
CA CYS A 150 0.76 -0.72 9.96
C CYS A 150 1.01 0.66 9.38
N LYS A 151 -0.01 1.52 9.41
CA LYS A 151 0.13 2.93 9.02
C LYS A 151 -0.88 3.79 9.76
N PRO A 152 -0.45 4.86 10.41
CA PRO A 152 -1.39 5.84 10.93
C PRO A 152 -2.24 6.40 9.79
N TYR A 153 -3.56 6.41 9.98
CA TYR A 153 -4.44 6.98 8.99
C TYR A 153 -4.19 8.50 8.88
N SER A 154 -3.75 8.93 7.72
CA SER A 154 -3.52 10.35 7.40
C SER A 154 -4.17 10.77 6.08
N GLY A 155 -5.09 9.95 5.58
CA GLY A 155 -5.84 10.18 4.34
C GLY A 155 -5.66 9.05 3.31
N SER A 156 -6.34 9.20 2.17
CA SER A 156 -6.36 8.18 1.11
C SER A 156 -4.98 7.85 0.53
N SER A 157 -4.11 8.83 0.45
CA SER A 157 -2.75 8.61 -0.09
C SER A 157 -1.92 7.67 0.79
N SER A 158 -2.01 7.79 2.12
CA SER A 158 -1.30 6.89 3.04
C SER A 158 -1.84 5.47 2.96
N MET A 159 -3.15 5.32 2.81
CA MET A 159 -3.79 4.02 2.66
C MET A 159 -3.46 3.37 1.31
N SER A 160 -3.49 4.13 0.22
CA SER A 160 -3.10 3.63 -1.11
C SER A 160 -1.65 3.14 -1.11
N TYR A 161 -0.75 3.86 -0.45
CA TYR A 161 0.65 3.44 -0.30
C TYR A 161 0.75 2.13 0.49
N LEU A 162 0.06 2.04 1.64
CA LEU A 162 0.03 0.84 2.48
C LEU A 162 -0.46 -0.39 1.69
N PHE A 163 -1.57 -0.26 0.96
CA PHE A 163 -2.11 -1.36 0.16
C PHE A 163 -1.18 -1.78 -0.98
N ALA A 164 -0.56 -0.82 -1.67
CA ALA A 164 0.40 -1.11 -2.73
C ALA A 164 1.64 -1.82 -2.19
N GLN A 165 2.17 -1.37 -1.06
CA GLN A 165 3.30 -1.97 -0.37
C GLN A 165 2.97 -3.41 0.07
N THR A 166 1.87 -3.59 0.79
CA THR A 166 1.43 -4.91 1.28
C THR A 166 1.25 -5.88 0.12
N ARG A 167 0.56 -5.48 -0.94
CA ARG A 167 0.36 -6.33 -2.11
C ARG A 167 1.68 -6.75 -2.75
N PHE A 168 2.59 -5.80 -2.96
CA PHE A 168 3.89 -6.06 -3.57
C PHE A 168 4.70 -7.08 -2.76
N TYR A 169 4.76 -6.92 -1.45
CA TYR A 169 5.52 -7.84 -0.59
C TYR A 169 4.85 -9.20 -0.43
N CYS A 170 3.53 -9.27 -0.35
CA CYS A 170 2.83 -10.55 -0.34
C CYS A 170 3.04 -11.33 -1.65
N GLU A 171 3.02 -10.65 -2.80
CA GLU A 171 3.32 -11.29 -4.09
C GLU A 171 4.79 -11.76 -4.15
N SER A 172 5.73 -10.98 -3.64
CA SER A 172 7.15 -11.37 -3.58
C SER A 172 7.35 -12.55 -2.64
N PHE A 173 6.73 -12.55 -1.48
CA PHE A 173 6.78 -13.65 -0.52
C PHE A 173 6.33 -14.99 -1.13
N VAL A 174 5.28 -14.97 -1.94
CA VAL A 174 4.75 -16.20 -2.55
C VAL A 174 5.58 -16.66 -3.76
N ARG A 175 6.27 -15.76 -4.45
CA ARG A 175 6.86 -16.03 -5.77
C ARG A 175 8.37 -15.98 -5.85
N ASP A 176 9.04 -15.34 -4.90
CA ASP A 176 10.49 -15.12 -4.93
C ASP A 176 11.20 -16.00 -3.89
N GLN A 177 11.81 -17.10 -4.37
CA GLN A 177 12.52 -18.03 -3.50
C GLN A 177 13.74 -17.40 -2.82
N ALA A 178 14.42 -16.45 -3.46
CA ALA A 178 15.55 -15.75 -2.87
C ALA A 178 15.09 -14.86 -1.71
N PHE A 179 13.94 -14.22 -1.86
CA PHE A 179 13.32 -13.42 -0.79
C PHE A 179 12.92 -14.28 0.41
N LEU A 180 12.34 -15.47 0.16
CA LEU A 180 12.02 -16.43 1.23
C LEU A 180 13.24 -16.90 2.02
N THR A 181 14.41 -16.88 1.41
CA THR A 181 15.64 -17.32 2.06
C THR A 181 16.24 -16.22 2.97
N GLU A 182 15.87 -14.97 2.75
CA GLU A 182 16.32 -13.83 3.58
C GLU A 182 15.44 -13.60 4.83
N ILE A 183 14.19 -14.07 4.82
CA ILE A 183 13.27 -14.01 5.96
C ILE A 183 13.55 -15.14 6.94
#